data_839a3630ac16af31be2d5adba9d868fc
#
_entry.id   839a3630ac16af31be2d5adba9d868fc
#
_cell.length_a   1.000
_cell.length_b   1.000
_cell.length_c   1.000
_cell.angle_alpha   90.00
_cell.angle_beta   90.00
_cell.angle_gamma   90.00
#
_symmetry.space_group_name_H-M   'P 1'
#
loop_
_entity.id
_entity.type
_entity.pdbx_description
1 polymer ?
#
loop_
_entity_poly.entity_id
_entity_poly.type
_entity_poly.pdbx_seq_one_letter_code
_entity_poly.pdbx_strand_id
1 'polypeptide(L)'
;MVKESQENEIKSICNNTIIDPSLGEGRGGYLIGAATSNSGKTTFTMGLLRALRDRGLKVQPYKCGPDYIDTMFHEIASGRESVNLDTYMASDEHVKGVFKRYGEDADVRIVEGVMGLFDGYDKSKGSSAEIAMLLNIPVILVVNAKSVAYSVAPLIYGFKHFNPKLKIAGVVFNMVASENHFSFLKQACEDAGVPCLGYMLRNHDLIIPGRHLGLTIEAREETEELIGLAAKEVEEHVGWPLPPPSPVEREPIREREQIKEDKVSIGLSPSGSLPTEGSPMLITSEYVKSGGRGHLIAIAKDSAFNFTYRANIDALRELGEVIFFSPQSDERMPDCDLLYLPGGYPELFASDLANNASMRDSIKAFAERGGRIFAECGGFMYLCNDIDGIPMCGVFPFSATMMDAKLHLGYRQLAKDNCQLSIINSQLPKGHEFHYSSVIEPDTLPEGIRKEQFQLSAKGQAVDTALYHYKNVLAGYTHWYWAETGFAELLDLFKCKDTEA
;
A
#
# COMPACT_ATOMS: atom_id res chain seq x y z
N MET A 1 -22.41 -0.77 -42.27
CA MET A 1 -21.41 -0.21 -43.21
C MET A 1 -20.75 1.07 -42.68
N VAL A 2 -21.46 2.16 -42.32
CA VAL A 2 -20.79 3.38 -41.83
C VAL A 2 -20.20 3.17 -40.42
N LYS A 3 -20.88 2.46 -39.49
CA LYS A 3 -20.34 2.11 -38.16
C LYS A 3 -19.14 1.14 -38.23
N GLU A 4 -19.22 0.12 -39.08
CA GLU A 4 -18.12 -0.84 -39.23
C GLU A 4 -16.87 -0.23 -39.91
N SER A 5 -17.04 0.77 -40.79
CA SER A 5 -15.91 1.49 -41.36
C SER A 5 -15.23 2.40 -40.32
N GLN A 6 -16.00 3.02 -39.42
CA GLN A 6 -15.47 3.84 -38.33
C GLN A 6 -14.79 3.01 -37.25
N GLU A 7 -15.36 1.86 -36.85
CA GLU A 7 -14.72 0.93 -35.93
C GLU A 7 -13.41 0.35 -36.50
N ASN A 8 -13.36 0.07 -37.80
CA ASN A 8 -12.14 -0.38 -38.44
C ASN A 8 -11.11 0.73 -38.60
N GLU A 9 -11.53 1.98 -38.74
CA GLU A 9 -10.64 3.14 -38.81
C GLU A 9 -10.07 3.46 -37.42
N ILE A 10 -10.84 3.36 -36.35
CA ILE A 10 -10.37 3.48 -34.96
C ILE A 10 -9.38 2.34 -34.61
N LYS A 11 -9.71 1.10 -34.98
CA LYS A 11 -8.79 -0.06 -34.82
C LYS A 11 -7.52 0.09 -35.65
N SER A 12 -7.59 0.67 -36.85
CA SER A 12 -6.44 0.94 -37.73
C SER A 12 -5.55 2.06 -37.16
N ILE A 13 -6.12 3.09 -36.56
CA ILE A 13 -5.39 4.20 -35.96
C ILE A 13 -4.70 3.75 -34.67
N CYS A 14 -5.37 2.91 -33.85
CA CYS A 14 -4.77 2.29 -32.65
C CYS A 14 -3.63 1.33 -32.99
N ASN A 15 -3.69 0.63 -34.12
CA ASN A 15 -2.66 -0.30 -34.56
C ASN A 15 -1.39 0.36 -35.11
N ASN A 16 -1.40 1.64 -35.45
CA ASN A 16 -0.27 2.35 -36.03
C ASN A 16 0.52 3.26 -35.08
N THR A 17 0.12 3.34 -33.81
CA THR A 17 0.90 4.04 -32.78
C THR A 17 1.90 3.06 -32.18
N ILE A 18 2.93 2.73 -32.91
CA ILE A 18 4.06 1.91 -32.42
C ILE A 18 4.81 2.78 -31.42
N ILE A 19 4.58 2.54 -30.13
CA ILE A 19 5.54 2.95 -29.12
C ILE A 19 6.74 2.01 -29.30
N ASP A 20 7.90 2.63 -29.54
CA ASP A 20 9.17 1.95 -29.78
C ASP A 20 9.42 0.85 -28.74
N PRO A 21 9.45 -0.44 -29.13
CA PRO A 21 9.74 -1.54 -28.22
C PRO A 21 11.12 -1.44 -27.57
N SER A 22 12.03 -0.64 -28.12
CA SER A 22 13.37 -0.39 -27.57
C SER A 22 13.37 0.49 -26.32
N LEU A 23 12.22 1.10 -25.94
CA LEU A 23 12.08 1.90 -24.73
C LEU A 23 12.04 1.07 -23.43
N GLY A 24 12.17 -0.25 -23.51
CA GLY A 24 12.26 -1.13 -22.37
C GLY A 24 13.03 -2.41 -22.73
N GLU A 25 14.35 -2.41 -22.59
CA GLU A 25 15.10 -3.64 -22.59
C GLU A 25 14.63 -4.51 -21.39
N GLY A 26 13.76 -5.49 -21.69
CA GLY A 26 13.27 -6.52 -20.80
C GLY A 26 11.98 -6.16 -20.05
N ARG A 27 10.90 -6.87 -20.36
CA ARG A 27 9.56 -6.90 -19.72
C ARG A 27 9.10 -5.53 -19.21
N GLY A 28 8.45 -4.75 -20.10
CA GLY A 28 8.15 -3.34 -19.94
C GLY A 28 7.26 -2.98 -18.75
N GLY A 29 7.51 -1.84 -18.15
CA GLY A 29 6.65 -1.20 -17.15
C GLY A 29 6.17 0.17 -17.61
N TYR A 30 5.04 0.63 -17.05
CA TYR A 30 4.50 1.97 -17.27
C TYR A 30 4.10 2.59 -15.95
N LEU A 31 4.27 3.91 -15.83
CA LEU A 31 3.72 4.66 -14.71
C LEU A 31 2.47 5.41 -15.16
N ILE A 32 1.38 5.26 -14.44
CA ILE A 32 0.14 6.01 -14.64
C ILE A 32 0.21 7.27 -13.80
N GLY A 33 0.51 8.40 -14.42
CA GLY A 33 0.59 9.71 -13.78
C GLY A 33 -0.62 10.57 -14.09
N ALA A 34 -0.79 11.69 -13.39
CA ALA A 34 -1.81 12.68 -13.73
C ALA A 34 -1.33 14.10 -13.47
N ALA A 35 -2.01 15.06 -14.09
CA ALA A 35 -1.69 16.47 -13.90
C ALA A 35 -2.05 16.96 -12.49
N THR A 36 -3.12 16.41 -11.90
CA THR A 36 -3.63 16.78 -10.58
C THR A 36 -4.23 15.57 -9.87
N SER A 37 -4.42 15.68 -8.55
CA SER A 37 -5.26 14.73 -7.81
C SER A 37 -6.68 14.71 -8.38
N ASN A 38 -7.41 13.62 -8.17
CA ASN A 38 -8.78 13.42 -8.65
C ASN A 38 -8.95 13.47 -10.20
N SER A 39 -7.88 13.23 -10.95
CA SER A 39 -7.95 13.11 -12.42
C SER A 39 -8.50 11.77 -12.91
N GLY A 40 -8.73 10.80 -12.01
CA GLY A 40 -9.22 9.45 -12.33
C GLY A 40 -8.10 8.44 -12.60
N LYS A 41 -6.90 8.65 -12.02
CA LYS A 41 -5.80 7.67 -12.12
C LYS A 41 -6.23 6.30 -11.67
N THR A 42 -6.79 6.19 -10.45
CA THR A 42 -7.17 4.91 -9.84
C THR A 42 -8.25 4.21 -10.67
N THR A 43 -9.28 4.94 -11.14
CA THR A 43 -10.31 4.38 -12.03
C THR A 43 -9.71 3.83 -13.32
N PHE A 44 -8.82 4.59 -13.95
CA PHE A 44 -8.13 4.14 -15.16
C PHE A 44 -7.19 2.96 -14.86
N THR A 45 -6.41 3.02 -13.78
CA THR A 45 -5.45 1.97 -13.43
C THR A 45 -6.14 0.64 -13.15
N MET A 46 -7.20 0.61 -12.34
CA MET A 46 -7.92 -0.64 -12.06
C MET A 46 -8.60 -1.22 -13.30
N GLY A 47 -9.18 -0.37 -14.17
CA GLY A 47 -9.72 -0.78 -15.46
C GLY A 47 -8.65 -1.39 -16.37
N LEU A 48 -7.48 -0.76 -16.43
CA LEU A 48 -6.35 -1.24 -17.21
C LEU A 48 -5.80 -2.58 -16.67
N LEU A 49 -5.60 -2.70 -15.35
CA LEU A 49 -5.13 -3.92 -14.71
C LEU A 49 -6.06 -5.10 -15.02
N ARG A 50 -7.39 -4.88 -14.94
CA ARG A 50 -8.39 -5.89 -15.25
C ARG A 50 -8.39 -6.24 -16.74
N ALA A 51 -8.41 -5.26 -17.63
CA ALA A 51 -8.39 -5.48 -19.08
C ALA A 51 -7.14 -6.30 -19.52
N LEU A 52 -5.97 -5.99 -18.96
CA LEU A 52 -4.74 -6.74 -19.24
C LEU A 52 -4.79 -8.17 -18.69
N ARG A 53 -5.30 -8.36 -17.46
CA ARG A 53 -5.50 -9.67 -16.85
C ARG A 53 -6.46 -10.53 -17.68
N ASP A 54 -7.58 -9.96 -18.12
CA ASP A 54 -8.61 -10.67 -18.88
C ASP A 54 -8.11 -11.07 -20.28
N ARG A 55 -7.10 -10.36 -20.81
CA ARG A 55 -6.31 -10.79 -21.99
C ARG A 55 -5.32 -11.93 -21.66
N GLY A 56 -5.27 -12.41 -20.43
CA GLY A 56 -4.42 -13.49 -19.96
C GLY A 56 -2.98 -13.07 -19.65
N LEU A 57 -2.69 -11.77 -19.49
CA LEU A 57 -1.36 -11.30 -19.10
C LEU A 57 -1.17 -11.39 -17.58
N LYS A 58 0.04 -11.71 -17.16
CA LYS A 58 0.46 -11.60 -15.77
C LYS A 58 0.84 -10.14 -15.51
N VAL A 59 -0.02 -9.40 -14.83
CA VAL A 59 0.19 -7.98 -14.54
C VAL A 59 0.62 -7.80 -13.11
N GLN A 60 1.77 -7.16 -12.87
CA GLN A 60 2.19 -6.78 -11.52
C GLN A 60 1.88 -5.32 -11.25
N PRO A 61 0.95 -5.03 -10.34
CA PRO A 61 0.65 -3.67 -9.92
C PRO A 61 1.64 -3.18 -8.86
N TYR A 62 1.90 -1.86 -8.93
CA TYR A 62 2.64 -1.11 -7.92
C TYR A 62 1.94 0.22 -7.65
N LYS A 63 2.18 0.78 -6.47
CA LYS A 63 1.67 2.09 -6.06
C LYS A 63 2.81 2.99 -5.61
N CYS A 64 2.88 4.22 -6.13
CA CYS A 64 3.79 5.23 -5.59
C CYS A 64 3.30 5.74 -4.25
N GLY A 65 4.24 5.87 -3.29
CA GLY A 65 3.95 6.42 -1.98
C GLY A 65 3.23 5.46 -1.03
N PRO A 66 2.91 5.95 0.18
CA PRO A 66 2.35 5.16 1.27
C PRO A 66 0.82 5.06 1.21
N ASP A 67 0.28 4.51 0.15
CA ASP A 67 -1.16 4.34 -0.06
C ASP A 67 -1.55 2.87 0.08
N TYR A 68 -2.48 2.58 0.98
CA TYR A 68 -2.97 1.24 1.25
C TYR A 68 -4.31 0.95 0.55
N ILE A 69 -5.07 1.99 0.19
CA ILE A 69 -6.43 1.83 -0.34
C ILE A 69 -6.37 1.48 -1.83
N ASP A 70 -5.58 2.24 -2.60
CA ASP A 70 -5.44 1.98 -4.03
C ASP A 70 -4.83 0.59 -4.29
N THR A 71 -3.95 0.11 -3.40
CA THR A 71 -3.37 -1.23 -3.49
C THR A 71 -4.40 -2.35 -3.39
N MET A 72 -5.47 -2.18 -2.62
CA MET A 72 -6.57 -3.15 -2.55
C MET A 72 -7.36 -3.22 -3.86
N PHE A 73 -7.66 -2.08 -4.48
CA PHE A 73 -8.27 -2.06 -5.82
C PHE A 73 -7.40 -2.73 -6.86
N HIS A 74 -6.08 -2.51 -6.79
CA HIS A 74 -5.12 -3.15 -7.70
C HIS A 74 -5.12 -4.67 -7.54
N GLU A 75 -5.19 -5.17 -6.31
CA GLU A 75 -5.23 -6.61 -6.03
C GLU A 75 -6.49 -7.26 -6.61
N ILE A 76 -7.66 -6.65 -6.39
CA ILE A 76 -8.93 -7.14 -6.94
C ILE A 76 -8.88 -7.11 -8.47
N ALA A 77 -8.39 -6.03 -9.08
CA ALA A 77 -8.34 -5.87 -10.52
C ALA A 77 -7.38 -6.86 -11.19
N SER A 78 -6.15 -6.97 -10.69
CA SER A 78 -5.08 -7.76 -11.31
C SER A 78 -5.05 -9.22 -10.84
N GLY A 79 -5.62 -9.54 -9.67
CA GLY A 79 -5.45 -10.82 -8.97
C GLY A 79 -4.07 -11.01 -8.35
N ARG A 80 -3.28 -9.94 -8.19
CA ARG A 80 -1.94 -9.93 -7.57
C ARG A 80 -1.84 -8.81 -6.56
N GLU A 81 -1.22 -9.09 -5.41
CA GLU A 81 -0.96 -8.07 -4.40
C GLU A 81 -0.12 -6.93 -4.98
N SER A 82 -0.55 -5.71 -4.75
CA SER A 82 0.17 -4.50 -5.15
C SER A 82 1.31 -4.18 -4.18
N VAL A 83 2.38 -3.58 -4.69
CA VAL A 83 3.58 -3.26 -3.90
C VAL A 83 3.86 -1.76 -3.93
N ASN A 84 4.08 -1.17 -2.76
CA ASN A 84 4.40 0.24 -2.66
C ASN A 84 5.86 0.52 -3.07
N LEU A 85 6.05 1.61 -3.79
CA LEU A 85 7.35 2.16 -4.17
C LEU A 85 7.46 3.58 -3.63
N ASP A 86 8.45 3.83 -2.77
CA ASP A 86 8.57 5.11 -2.09
C ASP A 86 10.04 5.49 -1.89
N THR A 87 10.47 6.58 -2.53
CA THR A 87 11.84 7.09 -2.48
C THR A 87 12.17 7.93 -1.24
N TYR A 88 11.17 8.22 -0.40
CA TYR A 88 11.42 8.79 0.92
C TYR A 88 11.70 7.71 1.97
N MET A 89 10.84 6.67 2.02
CA MET A 89 10.92 5.62 3.03
C MET A 89 12.05 4.63 2.76
N ALA A 90 12.44 4.47 1.50
CA ALA A 90 13.49 3.53 1.07
C ALA A 90 14.54 4.19 0.17
N SER A 91 15.68 3.54 0.02
CA SER A 91 16.72 3.96 -0.92
C SER A 91 16.33 3.69 -2.38
N ASP A 92 16.98 4.38 -3.30
CA ASP A 92 16.82 4.19 -4.74
C ASP A 92 17.12 2.73 -5.15
N GLU A 93 18.14 2.13 -4.53
CA GLU A 93 18.57 0.75 -4.76
C GLU A 93 17.48 -0.23 -4.30
N HIS A 94 16.90 0.01 -3.14
CA HIS A 94 15.83 -0.83 -2.62
C HIS A 94 14.57 -0.73 -3.49
N VAL A 95 14.15 0.48 -3.89
CA VAL A 95 13.01 0.68 -4.79
C VAL A 95 13.19 -0.06 -6.12
N LYS A 96 14.39 0.01 -6.73
CA LYS A 96 14.72 -0.76 -7.94
C LYS A 96 14.68 -2.27 -7.69
N GLY A 97 15.21 -2.71 -6.54
CA GLY A 97 15.21 -4.11 -6.12
C GLY A 97 13.80 -4.66 -5.96
N VAL A 98 12.93 -3.93 -5.26
CA VAL A 98 11.51 -4.25 -5.08
C VAL A 98 10.78 -4.32 -6.43
N PHE A 99 10.93 -3.32 -7.29
CA PHE A 99 10.32 -3.32 -8.63
C PHE A 99 10.75 -4.51 -9.48
N LYS A 100 12.03 -4.90 -9.41
CA LYS A 100 12.55 -6.06 -10.11
C LYS A 100 12.02 -7.37 -9.51
N ARG A 101 12.15 -7.56 -8.19
CA ARG A 101 11.80 -8.80 -7.46
C ARG A 101 10.34 -9.20 -7.69
N TYR A 102 9.40 -8.28 -7.44
CA TYR A 102 7.97 -8.60 -7.54
C TYR A 102 7.46 -8.68 -8.98
N GLY A 103 8.14 -8.02 -9.92
CA GLY A 103 7.78 -8.06 -11.34
C GLY A 103 8.53 -9.12 -12.15
N GLU A 104 9.32 -10.01 -11.55
CA GLU A 104 10.20 -10.94 -12.28
C GLU A 104 9.43 -11.88 -13.20
N ASP A 105 8.30 -12.39 -12.76
CA ASP A 105 7.43 -13.31 -13.51
C ASP A 105 6.28 -12.61 -14.25
N ALA A 106 6.20 -11.28 -14.18
CA ALA A 106 5.14 -10.51 -14.82
C ALA A 106 5.42 -10.24 -16.31
N ASP A 107 4.38 -10.29 -17.13
CA ASP A 107 4.43 -9.86 -18.53
C ASP A 107 4.46 -8.32 -18.63
N VAL A 108 3.75 -7.64 -17.69
CA VAL A 108 3.61 -6.19 -17.62
C VAL A 108 3.67 -5.72 -16.17
N ARG A 109 4.30 -4.57 -15.96
CA ARG A 109 4.34 -3.88 -14.65
C ARG A 109 3.64 -2.54 -14.77
N ILE A 110 2.64 -2.29 -13.92
CA ILE A 110 1.89 -1.04 -13.89
C ILE A 110 2.11 -0.37 -12.55
N VAL A 111 2.65 0.84 -12.57
CA VAL A 111 2.88 1.66 -11.37
C VAL A 111 1.84 2.77 -11.35
N GLU A 112 0.94 2.79 -10.37
CA GLU A 112 0.06 3.94 -10.18
C GLU A 112 0.76 5.04 -9.39
N GLY A 113 0.77 6.25 -9.95
CA GLY A 113 1.31 7.44 -9.30
C GLY A 113 0.44 7.95 -8.16
N VAL A 114 1.03 8.75 -7.30
CA VAL A 114 0.36 9.47 -6.20
C VAL A 114 0.23 10.96 -6.57
N MET A 115 -0.85 11.62 -6.12
CA MET A 115 -1.08 13.07 -6.33
C MET A 115 -0.91 13.50 -7.80
N GLY A 116 -0.41 14.70 -8.07
CA GLY A 116 0.06 15.12 -9.38
C GLY A 116 1.44 14.55 -9.69
N LEU A 117 1.76 14.40 -10.99
CA LEU A 117 2.96 13.71 -11.45
C LEU A 117 4.27 14.23 -10.83
N PHE A 118 4.35 15.53 -10.58
CA PHE A 118 5.52 16.18 -10.00
C PHE A 118 5.37 16.57 -8.52
N ASP A 119 4.24 16.21 -7.89
CA ASP A 119 3.99 16.53 -6.48
C ASP A 119 4.72 15.53 -5.58
N GLY A 120 5.64 16.02 -4.78
CA GLY A 120 6.40 15.26 -3.80
C GLY A 120 6.47 15.96 -2.45
N TYR A 121 7.22 15.41 -1.49
CA TYR A 121 7.38 16.00 -0.15
C TYR A 121 8.27 17.25 -0.15
N ASP A 122 9.15 17.39 -1.14
CA ASP A 122 9.96 18.59 -1.40
C ASP A 122 10.04 18.81 -2.92
N LYS A 123 9.15 19.62 -3.48
CA LYS A 123 8.96 19.77 -4.93
C LYS A 123 8.74 18.40 -5.57
N SER A 124 9.62 17.98 -6.50
CA SER A 124 9.51 16.70 -7.18
C SER A 124 10.18 15.52 -6.46
N LYS A 125 10.79 15.73 -5.30
CA LYS A 125 11.34 14.61 -4.49
C LYS A 125 10.22 13.80 -3.87
N GLY A 126 10.27 12.48 -4.00
CA GLY A 126 9.21 11.56 -3.59
C GLY A 126 8.00 11.56 -4.53
N SER A 127 8.10 12.23 -5.71
CA SER A 127 7.01 12.27 -6.67
C SER A 127 6.96 11.04 -7.57
N SER A 128 5.81 10.85 -8.22
CA SER A 128 5.64 9.82 -9.25
C SER A 128 6.64 9.99 -10.42
N ALA A 129 6.98 11.24 -10.77
CA ALA A 129 7.98 11.52 -11.81
C ALA A 129 9.38 11.05 -11.41
N GLU A 130 9.78 11.21 -10.14
CA GLU A 130 11.06 10.69 -9.65
C GLU A 130 11.13 9.17 -9.77
N ILE A 131 10.08 8.47 -9.36
CA ILE A 131 10.00 7.00 -9.48
C ILE A 131 10.05 6.56 -10.95
N ALA A 132 9.32 7.23 -11.86
CA ALA A 132 9.37 6.92 -13.29
C ALA A 132 10.79 7.06 -13.86
N MET A 133 11.49 8.14 -13.51
CA MET A 133 12.87 8.36 -13.93
C MET A 133 13.85 7.36 -13.31
N LEU A 134 13.70 7.06 -12.02
CA LEU A 134 14.52 6.09 -11.28
C LEU A 134 14.45 4.70 -11.89
N LEU A 135 13.23 4.27 -12.27
CA LEU A 135 12.95 2.97 -12.88
C LEU A 135 13.13 2.97 -14.40
N ASN A 136 13.40 4.13 -15.01
CA ASN A 136 13.49 4.33 -16.45
C ASN A 136 12.24 3.79 -17.22
N ILE A 137 11.05 4.00 -16.65
CA ILE A 137 9.77 3.61 -17.27
C ILE A 137 9.02 4.82 -17.79
N PRO A 138 8.33 4.72 -18.95
CA PRO A 138 7.55 5.82 -19.50
C PRO A 138 6.25 6.05 -18.72
N VAL A 139 5.75 7.28 -18.78
CA VAL A 139 4.53 7.73 -18.11
C VAL A 139 3.37 7.77 -19.09
N ILE A 140 2.24 7.19 -18.73
CA ILE A 140 0.94 7.45 -19.32
C ILE A 140 0.27 8.54 -18.48
N LEU A 141 0.01 9.69 -19.09
CA LEU A 141 -0.56 10.83 -18.42
C LEU A 141 -2.09 10.80 -18.49
N VAL A 142 -2.75 10.63 -17.35
CA VAL A 142 -4.20 10.73 -17.23
C VAL A 142 -4.59 12.19 -17.05
N VAL A 143 -5.41 12.72 -17.95
CA VAL A 143 -5.85 14.10 -17.95
C VAL A 143 -7.36 14.17 -17.81
N ASN A 144 -7.82 14.89 -16.78
CA ASN A 144 -9.24 15.16 -16.62
C ASN A 144 -9.71 16.17 -17.67
N ALA A 145 -10.58 15.73 -18.58
CA ALA A 145 -11.12 16.52 -19.67
C ALA A 145 -12.42 17.24 -19.31
N LYS A 146 -12.88 17.18 -18.04
CA LYS A 146 -14.09 17.90 -17.63
C LYS A 146 -13.92 19.41 -17.85
N SER A 147 -14.78 19.98 -18.70
CA SER A 147 -14.83 21.42 -18.98
C SER A 147 -13.57 21.99 -19.65
N VAL A 148 -12.79 21.17 -20.36
CA VAL A 148 -11.67 21.59 -21.20
C VAL A 148 -11.75 20.87 -22.55
N ALA A 149 -11.32 21.56 -23.60
CA ALA A 149 -11.20 21.00 -24.96
C ALA A 149 -9.76 21.24 -25.47
N TYR A 150 -9.58 21.92 -26.59
CA TYR A 150 -8.25 22.18 -27.17
C TYR A 150 -7.28 22.91 -26.23
N SER A 151 -7.77 23.70 -25.26
CA SER A 151 -6.93 24.37 -24.23
C SER A 151 -6.13 23.41 -23.33
N VAL A 152 -6.30 22.10 -23.49
CA VAL A 152 -5.44 21.11 -22.83
C VAL A 152 -4.05 20.99 -23.50
N ALA A 153 -3.87 21.46 -24.76
CA ALA A 153 -2.60 21.38 -25.48
C ALA A 153 -1.42 22.02 -24.73
N PRO A 154 -1.51 23.25 -24.20
CA PRO A 154 -0.44 23.85 -23.37
C PRO A 154 -0.10 23.02 -22.12
N LEU A 155 -1.09 22.41 -21.49
CA LEU A 155 -0.89 21.52 -20.33
C LEU A 155 -0.03 20.31 -20.72
N ILE A 156 -0.43 19.60 -21.77
CA ILE A 156 0.28 18.41 -22.28
C ILE A 156 1.70 18.78 -22.71
N TYR A 157 1.82 19.88 -23.46
CA TYR A 157 3.12 20.40 -23.88
C TYR A 157 4.03 20.71 -22.69
N GLY A 158 3.48 21.32 -21.63
CA GLY A 158 4.19 21.61 -20.38
C GLY A 158 4.71 20.34 -19.72
N PHE A 159 3.86 19.32 -19.55
CA PHE A 159 4.28 18.03 -18.96
C PHE A 159 5.37 17.33 -19.76
N LYS A 160 5.29 17.38 -21.09
CA LYS A 160 6.29 16.79 -21.98
C LYS A 160 7.66 17.46 -21.86
N HIS A 161 7.68 18.79 -21.74
CA HIS A 161 8.92 19.58 -21.86
C HIS A 161 9.49 20.04 -20.52
N PHE A 162 8.72 19.98 -19.42
CA PHE A 162 9.14 20.45 -18.10
C PHE A 162 10.40 19.72 -17.58
N ASN A 163 10.46 18.41 -17.79
CA ASN A 163 11.64 17.63 -17.45
C ASN A 163 12.03 16.71 -18.62
N PRO A 164 13.15 17.01 -19.32
CA PRO A 164 13.55 16.25 -20.52
C PRO A 164 13.99 14.80 -20.24
N LYS A 165 14.24 14.44 -18.98
CA LYS A 165 14.58 13.06 -18.58
C LYS A 165 13.32 12.18 -18.45
N LEU A 166 12.15 12.80 -18.28
CA LEU A 166 10.90 12.07 -18.14
C LEU A 166 10.32 11.74 -19.51
N LYS A 167 10.00 10.47 -19.73
CA LYS A 167 9.42 10.01 -20.99
C LYS A 167 7.89 9.94 -20.84
N ILE A 168 7.15 10.69 -21.66
CA ILE A 168 5.69 10.59 -21.73
C ILE A 168 5.35 9.64 -22.88
N ALA A 169 4.77 8.49 -22.57
CA ALA A 169 4.35 7.48 -23.54
C ALA A 169 3.11 7.92 -24.33
N GLY A 170 2.21 8.65 -23.64
CA GLY A 170 0.99 9.16 -24.23
C GLY A 170 0.03 9.72 -23.20
N VAL A 171 -1.13 10.15 -23.67
CA VAL A 171 -2.20 10.74 -22.86
C VAL A 171 -3.46 9.89 -22.96
N VAL A 172 -4.11 9.66 -21.82
CA VAL A 172 -5.49 9.16 -21.73
C VAL A 172 -6.35 10.25 -21.11
N PHE A 173 -7.46 10.56 -21.76
CA PHE A 173 -8.40 11.55 -21.25
C PHE A 173 -9.50 10.89 -20.43
N ASN A 174 -9.74 11.37 -19.22
CA ASN A 174 -10.86 10.95 -18.40
C ASN A 174 -11.97 12.01 -18.42
N MET A 175 -13.22 11.61 -18.15
CA MET A 175 -14.40 12.48 -18.13
C MET A 175 -14.73 13.12 -19.48
N VAL A 176 -14.49 12.44 -20.57
CA VAL A 176 -14.83 12.89 -21.92
C VAL A 176 -16.35 12.88 -22.10
N ALA A 177 -16.90 13.94 -22.67
CA ALA A 177 -18.35 14.12 -22.79
C ALA A 177 -18.95 13.42 -24.03
N SER A 178 -18.19 13.33 -25.13
CA SER A 178 -18.64 12.78 -26.42
C SER A 178 -17.47 12.56 -27.35
N GLU A 179 -17.67 11.83 -28.45
CA GLU A 179 -16.70 11.65 -29.53
C GLU A 179 -16.26 12.98 -30.16
N ASN A 180 -17.20 13.91 -30.35
CA ASN A 180 -16.86 15.23 -30.86
C ASN A 180 -15.96 16.00 -29.89
N HIS A 181 -16.18 15.88 -28.58
CA HIS A 181 -15.27 16.43 -27.57
C HIS A 181 -13.90 15.79 -27.67
N PHE A 182 -13.83 14.46 -27.82
CA PHE A 182 -12.57 13.73 -27.96
C PHE A 182 -11.76 14.17 -29.20
N SER A 183 -12.40 14.52 -30.31
CA SER A 183 -11.71 14.97 -31.50
C SER A 183 -10.84 16.23 -31.25
N PHE A 184 -11.32 17.18 -30.44
CA PHE A 184 -10.53 18.35 -30.05
C PHE A 184 -9.36 18.00 -29.11
N LEU A 185 -9.57 17.04 -28.23
CA LEU A 185 -8.54 16.56 -27.29
C LEU A 185 -7.44 15.80 -28.05
N LYS A 186 -7.81 15.00 -29.04
CA LYS A 186 -6.87 14.30 -29.92
C LYS A 186 -6.01 15.28 -30.71
N GLN A 187 -6.60 16.32 -31.31
CA GLN A 187 -5.88 17.36 -32.00
C GLN A 187 -4.90 18.10 -31.09
N ALA A 188 -5.31 18.37 -29.83
CA ALA A 188 -4.43 18.96 -28.82
C ALA A 188 -3.18 18.10 -28.52
N CYS A 189 -3.33 16.77 -28.51
CA CYS A 189 -2.20 15.84 -28.37
C CYS A 189 -1.27 15.89 -29.60
N GLU A 190 -1.84 15.91 -30.82
CA GLU A 190 -1.10 15.99 -32.07
C GLU A 190 -0.23 17.25 -32.09
N ASP A 191 -0.81 18.42 -31.79
CA ASP A 191 -0.09 19.71 -31.77
C ASP A 191 0.93 19.79 -30.62
N ALA A 192 0.69 19.14 -29.46
CA ALA A 192 1.68 18.99 -28.40
C ALA A 192 2.75 17.93 -28.75
N GLY A 193 2.57 17.17 -29.83
CA GLY A 193 3.47 16.10 -30.24
C GLY A 193 3.54 14.93 -29.26
N VAL A 194 2.43 14.59 -28.60
CA VAL A 194 2.31 13.47 -27.66
C VAL A 194 1.25 12.49 -28.17
N PRO A 195 1.50 11.16 -28.16
CA PRO A 195 0.50 10.19 -28.56
C PRO A 195 -0.79 10.32 -27.74
N CYS A 196 -1.94 10.34 -28.42
CA CYS A 196 -3.24 10.19 -27.76
C CYS A 196 -3.59 8.71 -27.70
N LEU A 197 -3.60 8.14 -26.50
CA LEU A 197 -3.86 6.71 -26.30
C LEU A 197 -5.36 6.39 -26.21
N GLY A 198 -6.20 7.40 -25.98
CA GLY A 198 -7.65 7.21 -25.92
C GLY A 198 -8.30 7.99 -24.79
N TYR A 199 -9.47 7.52 -24.38
CA TYR A 199 -10.28 8.23 -23.40
C TYR A 199 -11.18 7.29 -22.60
N MET A 200 -11.72 7.79 -21.47
CA MET A 200 -12.83 7.22 -20.72
C MET A 200 -13.98 8.22 -20.74
N LEU A 201 -15.17 7.72 -21.04
CA LEU A 201 -16.37 8.55 -21.04
C LEU A 201 -16.72 9.02 -19.61
N ARG A 202 -17.38 10.15 -19.55
CA ARG A 202 -18.00 10.62 -18.30
C ARG A 202 -19.13 9.68 -17.91
N ASN A 203 -18.88 8.82 -16.94
CA ASN A 203 -19.84 7.89 -16.40
C ASN A 203 -19.93 8.05 -14.87
N HIS A 204 -21.18 8.22 -14.36
CA HIS A 204 -21.42 8.36 -12.92
C HIS A 204 -21.19 7.05 -12.16
N ASP A 205 -21.37 5.92 -12.83
CA ASP A 205 -21.18 4.59 -12.25
C ASP A 205 -19.69 4.24 -12.05
N LEU A 206 -18.79 5.04 -12.63
CA LEU A 206 -17.34 4.93 -12.44
C LEU A 206 -16.77 5.83 -11.31
N ILE A 207 -17.64 6.46 -10.54
CA ILE A 207 -17.23 7.25 -9.38
C ILE A 207 -16.99 6.30 -8.22
N ILE A 208 -15.74 6.25 -7.72
CA ILE A 208 -15.41 5.49 -6.52
C ILE A 208 -16.13 6.15 -5.33
N PRO A 209 -17.12 5.50 -4.70
CA PRO A 209 -17.88 6.08 -3.61
C PRO A 209 -17.10 6.00 -2.31
N GLY A 210 -16.31 7.03 -2.02
CA GLY A 210 -15.60 7.16 -0.75
C GLY A 210 -14.39 6.22 -0.59
N ARG A 211 -13.58 6.49 0.43
CA ARG A 211 -12.32 5.76 0.70
C ARG A 211 -12.50 4.42 1.44
N HIS A 212 -13.73 4.01 1.71
CA HIS A 212 -14.05 2.82 2.51
C HIS A 212 -14.56 1.64 1.68
N LEU A 213 -14.60 1.79 0.36
CA LEU A 213 -15.00 0.72 -0.56
C LEU A 213 -13.96 -0.41 -0.55
N GLY A 214 -14.43 -1.64 -0.45
CA GLY A 214 -13.57 -2.84 -0.47
C GLY A 214 -13.25 -3.44 0.91
N LEU A 215 -13.72 -2.82 2.02
CA LEU A 215 -13.47 -3.33 3.37
C LEU A 215 -14.48 -4.40 3.83
N THR A 216 -15.67 -4.46 3.24
CA THR A 216 -16.69 -5.48 3.51
C THR A 216 -16.92 -6.40 2.30
N ILE A 217 -17.65 -7.51 2.48
CA ILE A 217 -17.98 -8.45 1.40
C ILE A 217 -18.85 -7.75 0.35
N GLU A 218 -19.88 -7.01 0.78
CA GLU A 218 -20.76 -6.24 -0.11
C GLU A 218 -19.98 -5.18 -0.87
N ALA A 219 -19.12 -4.45 -0.18
CA ALA A 219 -18.24 -3.46 -0.81
C ALA A 219 -17.25 -4.10 -1.81
N ARG A 220 -16.93 -5.39 -1.65
CA ARG A 220 -16.08 -6.12 -2.58
C ARG A 220 -16.83 -6.47 -3.87
N GLU A 221 -18.10 -6.84 -3.81
CA GLU A 221 -18.93 -7.08 -4.99
C GLU A 221 -19.16 -5.77 -5.78
N GLU A 222 -19.50 -4.69 -5.11
CA GLU A 222 -19.62 -3.35 -5.73
C GLU A 222 -18.29 -2.92 -6.39
N THR A 223 -17.16 -3.23 -5.76
CA THR A 223 -15.83 -2.94 -6.30
C THR A 223 -15.53 -3.77 -7.55
N GLU A 224 -15.93 -5.05 -7.58
CA GLU A 224 -15.80 -5.90 -8.77
C GLU A 224 -16.61 -5.38 -9.95
N GLU A 225 -17.86 -4.95 -9.72
CA GLU A 225 -18.69 -4.34 -10.75
C GLU A 225 -18.06 -3.05 -11.30
N LEU A 226 -17.60 -2.18 -10.42
CA LEU A 226 -16.92 -0.93 -10.78
C LEU A 226 -15.66 -1.20 -11.62
N ILE A 227 -14.82 -2.17 -11.21
CA ILE A 227 -13.64 -2.57 -11.95
C ILE A 227 -13.99 -3.15 -13.31
N GLY A 228 -15.05 -3.96 -13.38
CA GLY A 228 -15.55 -4.52 -14.64
C GLY A 228 -16.02 -3.44 -15.62
N LEU A 229 -16.76 -2.44 -15.13
CA LEU A 229 -17.18 -1.28 -15.94
C LEU A 229 -15.96 -0.47 -16.42
N ALA A 230 -14.99 -0.21 -15.54
CA ALA A 230 -13.77 0.51 -15.90
C ALA A 230 -12.93 -0.26 -16.94
N ALA A 231 -12.84 -1.58 -16.82
CA ALA A 231 -12.16 -2.42 -17.78
C ALA A 231 -12.80 -2.37 -19.17
N LYS A 232 -14.14 -2.38 -19.21
CA LYS A 232 -14.88 -2.26 -20.47
C LYS A 232 -14.62 -0.92 -21.15
N GLU A 233 -14.64 0.19 -20.42
CA GLU A 233 -14.30 1.52 -20.96
C GLU A 233 -12.86 1.54 -21.53
N VAL A 234 -11.90 0.94 -20.83
CA VAL A 234 -10.52 0.84 -21.30
C VAL A 234 -10.42 -0.01 -22.58
N GLU A 235 -11.10 -1.16 -22.63
CA GLU A 235 -11.09 -2.05 -23.80
C GLU A 235 -11.70 -1.39 -25.05
N GLU A 236 -12.76 -0.61 -24.88
CA GLU A 236 -13.51 0.01 -25.97
C GLU A 236 -12.83 1.27 -26.51
N HIS A 237 -12.17 2.06 -25.65
CA HIS A 237 -11.77 3.42 -25.99
C HIS A 237 -10.28 3.71 -25.84
N VAL A 238 -9.47 2.78 -25.31
CA VAL A 238 -8.04 3.01 -25.12
C VAL A 238 -7.20 2.07 -25.97
N GLY A 239 -6.41 2.65 -26.88
CA GLY A 239 -5.42 1.92 -27.68
C GLY A 239 -4.20 1.61 -26.81
N TRP A 240 -4.00 0.34 -26.49
CA TRP A 240 -2.88 -0.07 -25.65
C TRP A 240 -1.61 -0.34 -26.50
N PRO A 241 -0.45 0.19 -26.11
CA PRO A 241 0.79 0.06 -26.90
C PRO A 241 1.53 -1.29 -26.68
N LEU A 242 0.85 -2.32 -26.19
CA LEU A 242 1.48 -3.62 -26.03
C LEU A 242 1.53 -4.40 -27.35
N PRO A 243 2.60 -5.19 -27.59
CA PRO A 243 2.58 -6.17 -28.65
C PRO A 243 1.44 -7.16 -28.41
N PRO A 244 0.81 -7.68 -29.49
CA PRO A 244 -0.18 -8.75 -29.32
C PRO A 244 0.44 -9.90 -28.53
N PRO A 245 -0.33 -10.59 -27.67
CA PRO A 245 0.16 -11.74 -26.95
C PRO A 245 0.79 -12.71 -27.93
N SER A 246 2.01 -13.18 -27.64
CA SER A 246 2.63 -14.22 -28.45
C SER A 246 1.67 -15.42 -28.47
N PRO A 247 1.53 -16.10 -29.63
CA PRO A 247 0.65 -17.26 -29.75
C PRO A 247 1.28 -18.48 -29.04
N VAL A 248 1.46 -18.38 -27.74
CA VAL A 248 1.69 -19.53 -26.88
C VAL A 248 0.30 -20.06 -26.58
N GLU A 249 0.01 -21.29 -26.98
CA GLU A 249 -1.18 -22.01 -26.55
C GLU A 249 -1.27 -21.93 -25.03
N ARG A 250 -2.14 -21.06 -24.52
CA ARG A 250 -2.36 -20.91 -23.08
C ARG A 250 -3.47 -21.88 -22.71
N GLU A 251 -3.16 -22.84 -21.86
CA GLU A 251 -4.22 -23.58 -21.19
C GLU A 251 -5.17 -22.57 -20.52
N PRO A 252 -6.50 -22.77 -20.64
CA PRO A 252 -7.45 -21.92 -19.96
C PRO A 252 -7.14 -21.90 -18.46
N ILE A 253 -7.12 -20.72 -17.85
CA ILE A 253 -6.95 -20.57 -16.41
C ILE A 253 -8.08 -21.36 -15.77
N ARG A 254 -7.78 -22.56 -15.29
CA ARG A 254 -8.68 -23.29 -14.42
C ARG A 254 -8.86 -22.43 -13.19
N GLU A 255 -10.11 -22.03 -12.91
CA GLU A 255 -10.47 -21.47 -11.61
C GLU A 255 -9.75 -22.31 -10.55
N ARG A 256 -8.86 -21.67 -9.78
CA ARG A 256 -8.24 -22.36 -8.66
C ARG A 256 -9.39 -22.70 -7.73
N GLU A 257 -9.73 -23.97 -7.71
CA GLU A 257 -10.56 -24.56 -6.67
C GLU A 257 -10.08 -23.98 -5.34
N GLN A 258 -11.04 -23.48 -4.57
CA GLN A 258 -10.86 -23.13 -3.18
C GLN A 258 -9.93 -24.15 -2.55
N ILE A 259 -8.79 -23.69 -2.05
CA ILE A 259 -7.91 -24.51 -1.21
C ILE A 259 -8.78 -24.93 -0.03
N LYS A 260 -9.31 -26.15 -0.11
CA LYS A 260 -9.90 -26.79 1.05
C LYS A 260 -8.79 -26.88 2.09
N GLU A 261 -9.09 -26.34 3.26
CA GLU A 261 -8.29 -26.54 4.47
C GLU A 261 -8.10 -28.04 4.70
N ASP A 262 -6.98 -28.57 4.25
CA ASP A 262 -6.54 -29.88 4.71
C ASP A 262 -6.02 -29.69 6.14
N LYS A 263 -6.87 -30.05 7.09
CA LYS A 263 -6.48 -30.26 8.48
C LYS A 263 -5.46 -31.38 8.52
N VAL A 264 -4.18 -31.01 8.49
CA VAL A 264 -3.11 -31.93 8.85
C VAL A 264 -3.11 -32.05 10.38
N SER A 265 -3.70 -33.12 10.88
CA SER A 265 -3.60 -33.52 12.28
C SER A 265 -2.18 -34.01 12.56
N ILE A 266 -1.33 -33.15 13.11
CA ILE A 266 -0.04 -33.57 13.65
C ILE A 266 -0.27 -34.01 15.08
N GLY A 267 -0.10 -35.34 15.33
CA GLY A 267 -0.14 -35.94 16.63
C GLY A 267 0.96 -35.39 17.55
N LEU A 268 0.55 -34.73 18.61
CA LEU A 268 1.43 -34.26 19.69
C LEU A 268 1.67 -35.41 20.66
N SER A 269 2.92 -35.84 20.79
CA SER A 269 3.40 -36.62 21.94
C SER A 269 3.82 -35.66 23.06
N PRO A 270 3.38 -35.87 24.31
CA PRO A 270 3.67 -34.97 25.41
C PRO A 270 4.92 -35.44 26.17
N SER A 271 6.07 -34.82 25.94
CA SER A 271 7.14 -34.81 26.94
C SER A 271 8.23 -33.78 26.57
N GLY A 272 8.23 -32.66 27.24
CA GLY A 272 9.30 -31.66 27.19
C GLY A 272 8.99 -30.55 28.19
N SER A 273 9.60 -30.65 29.37
CA SER A 273 9.52 -29.68 30.47
C SER A 273 9.89 -28.27 30.00
N LEU A 274 9.04 -27.30 30.36
CA LEU A 274 9.27 -25.86 30.24
C LEU A 274 10.55 -25.43 30.99
N PRO A 275 11.39 -24.57 30.43
CA PRO A 275 12.46 -23.91 31.18
C PRO A 275 11.85 -22.86 32.11
N THR A 276 12.33 -22.87 33.35
CA THR A 276 12.03 -21.92 34.40
C THR A 276 12.44 -20.49 34.08
N GLU A 277 11.69 -19.54 34.65
CA GLU A 277 11.84 -18.09 34.64
C GLU A 277 13.30 -17.58 34.61
N GLY A 278 13.57 -16.64 33.72
CA GLY A 278 14.75 -15.78 33.79
C GLY A 278 15.36 -15.39 32.47
N SER A 279 15.14 -14.16 32.06
CA SER A 279 15.75 -13.34 31.02
C SER A 279 14.94 -13.19 29.71
N PRO A 280 14.71 -11.97 29.25
CA PRO A 280 14.02 -11.73 27.97
C PRO A 280 14.92 -12.19 26.82
N MET A 281 14.47 -13.23 26.12
CA MET A 281 15.16 -13.74 24.95
C MET A 281 14.98 -12.77 23.80
N LEU A 282 16.07 -12.09 23.43
CA LEU A 282 16.14 -11.08 22.39
C LEU A 282 16.07 -11.74 21.01
N ILE A 283 15.18 -11.22 20.13
CA ILE A 283 15.33 -11.47 18.68
C ILE A 283 16.56 -10.68 18.23
N THR A 284 17.72 -11.31 18.20
CA THR A 284 18.94 -10.72 17.66
C THR A 284 19.26 -11.39 16.33
N SER A 285 19.97 -10.69 15.45
CA SER A 285 20.48 -11.25 14.20
C SER A 285 21.36 -12.51 14.43
N GLU A 286 21.87 -12.71 15.64
CA GLU A 286 22.61 -13.90 16.06
C GLU A 286 21.71 -15.11 16.31
N TYR A 287 20.46 -14.92 16.76
CA TYR A 287 19.53 -16.02 17.01
C TYR A 287 19.01 -16.65 15.71
N VAL A 288 18.81 -15.84 14.67
CA VAL A 288 18.42 -16.32 13.32
C VAL A 288 19.54 -17.18 12.71
N LYS A 289 20.79 -16.89 13.01
CA LYS A 289 21.97 -17.65 12.55
C LYS A 289 22.21 -18.96 13.31
N SER A 290 21.62 -19.14 14.48
CA SER A 290 21.88 -20.31 15.35
C SER A 290 21.02 -21.56 15.07
N GLY A 291 20.14 -21.56 14.06
CA GLY A 291 19.37 -22.74 13.66
C GLY A 291 18.25 -23.14 14.68
N GLY A 292 17.81 -22.21 15.52
CA GLY A 292 16.66 -22.39 16.38
C GLY A 292 15.34 -22.47 15.59
N ARG A 293 14.23 -22.95 16.21
CA ARG A 293 12.88 -22.85 15.64
C ARG A 293 12.64 -21.42 15.21
N GLY A 294 12.21 -21.22 13.95
CA GLY A 294 11.80 -19.90 13.47
C GLY A 294 10.72 -19.29 14.36
N HIS A 295 10.69 -17.95 14.45
CA HIS A 295 9.67 -17.26 15.25
C HIS A 295 8.29 -17.47 14.66
N LEU A 296 7.29 -17.56 15.53
CA LEU A 296 5.88 -17.55 15.13
C LEU A 296 5.34 -16.12 15.25
N ILE A 297 4.97 -15.53 14.12
CA ILE A 297 4.56 -14.13 14.01
C ILE A 297 3.08 -14.07 13.65
N ALA A 298 2.25 -13.59 14.58
CA ALA A 298 0.84 -13.39 14.32
C ALA A 298 0.57 -11.97 13.83
N ILE A 299 -0.16 -11.84 12.72
CA ILE A 299 -0.50 -10.55 12.11
C ILE A 299 -2.02 -10.44 12.02
N ALA A 300 -2.58 -9.37 12.61
CA ALA A 300 -3.99 -9.07 12.44
C ALA A 300 -4.27 -8.68 10.97
N LYS A 301 -5.28 -9.32 10.37
CA LYS A 301 -5.68 -9.05 8.98
C LYS A 301 -7.16 -9.33 8.78
N ASP A 302 -7.95 -8.27 8.74
CA ASP A 302 -9.38 -8.28 8.42
C ASP A 302 -9.82 -6.89 7.92
N SER A 303 -11.11 -6.60 7.90
CA SER A 303 -11.64 -5.31 7.47
C SER A 303 -11.19 -4.15 8.36
N ALA A 304 -10.93 -4.40 9.65
CA ALA A 304 -10.47 -3.38 10.60
C ALA A 304 -8.95 -3.16 10.54
N PHE A 305 -8.17 -4.19 10.12
CA PHE A 305 -6.71 -4.20 10.15
C PHE A 305 -6.13 -4.72 8.84
N ASN A 306 -5.84 -3.83 7.89
CA ASN A 306 -5.39 -4.20 6.54
C ASN A 306 -4.33 -3.26 5.95
N PHE A 307 -3.85 -2.27 6.71
CA PHE A 307 -2.84 -1.33 6.24
C PHE A 307 -1.44 -1.87 6.48
N THR A 308 -0.98 -2.68 5.54
CA THR A 308 0.36 -3.28 5.58
C THR A 308 1.08 -3.08 4.26
N TYR A 309 2.40 -2.90 4.33
CA TYR A 309 3.25 -2.97 3.15
C TYR A 309 3.58 -4.44 2.84
N ARG A 310 3.35 -4.86 1.60
CA ARG A 310 3.69 -6.23 1.16
C ARG A 310 5.16 -6.55 1.44
N ALA A 311 6.07 -5.63 1.15
CA ALA A 311 7.49 -5.83 1.39
C ALA A 311 7.83 -6.01 2.88
N ASN A 312 7.11 -5.33 3.78
CA ASN A 312 7.24 -5.51 5.22
C ASN A 312 6.82 -6.92 5.68
N ILE A 313 5.70 -7.42 5.14
CA ILE A 313 5.23 -8.78 5.44
C ILE A 313 6.23 -9.83 4.97
N ASP A 314 6.81 -9.64 3.78
CA ASP A 314 7.81 -10.58 3.27
C ASP A 314 9.10 -10.54 4.09
N ALA A 315 9.50 -9.37 4.63
CA ALA A 315 10.59 -9.26 5.57
C ALA A 315 10.31 -10.00 6.90
N LEU A 316 9.06 -9.99 7.39
CA LEU A 316 8.67 -10.81 8.56
C LEU A 316 8.74 -12.32 8.24
N ARG A 317 8.36 -12.74 7.04
CA ARG A 317 8.48 -14.14 6.61
C ARG A 317 9.94 -14.64 6.54
N GLU A 318 10.89 -13.74 6.35
CA GLU A 318 12.32 -14.07 6.43
C GLU A 318 12.78 -14.32 7.87
N LEU A 319 12.06 -13.79 8.88
CA LEU A 319 12.36 -13.99 10.31
C LEU A 319 11.67 -15.21 10.90
N GLY A 320 10.54 -15.65 10.34
CA GLY A 320 9.79 -16.76 10.89
C GLY A 320 8.51 -17.09 10.14
N GLU A 321 7.71 -17.97 10.74
CA GLU A 321 6.40 -18.34 10.23
C GLU A 321 5.39 -17.22 10.52
N VAL A 322 4.68 -16.77 9.49
CA VAL A 322 3.64 -15.73 9.58
C VAL A 322 2.27 -16.36 9.55
N ILE A 323 1.48 -16.09 10.58
CA ILE A 323 0.06 -16.50 10.70
C ILE A 323 -0.80 -15.25 10.66
N PHE A 324 -1.82 -15.24 9.81
CA PHE A 324 -2.85 -14.19 9.82
C PHE A 324 -4.03 -14.62 10.68
N PHE A 325 -4.62 -13.66 11.39
CA PHE A 325 -5.84 -13.88 12.18
C PHE A 325 -6.74 -12.66 12.12
N SER A 326 -8.02 -12.84 12.40
CA SER A 326 -9.02 -11.78 12.38
C SER A 326 -9.45 -11.38 13.78
N PRO A 327 -9.09 -10.19 14.26
CA PRO A 327 -9.62 -9.67 15.52
C PRO A 327 -11.16 -9.57 15.56
N GLN A 328 -11.82 -9.44 14.42
CA GLN A 328 -13.28 -9.36 14.34
C GLN A 328 -13.96 -10.73 14.49
N SER A 329 -13.39 -11.81 13.93
CA SER A 329 -14.10 -13.08 13.76
C SER A 329 -13.46 -14.29 14.47
N ASP A 330 -12.15 -14.28 14.73
CA ASP A 330 -11.50 -15.38 15.43
C ASP A 330 -11.79 -15.29 16.94
N GLU A 331 -11.92 -16.43 17.61
CA GLU A 331 -12.26 -16.50 19.02
C GLU A 331 -11.20 -15.83 19.92
N ARG A 332 -9.91 -16.00 19.58
CA ARG A 332 -8.76 -15.47 20.33
C ARG A 332 -7.55 -15.32 19.43
N MET A 333 -6.57 -14.52 19.85
CA MET A 333 -5.29 -14.44 19.14
C MET A 333 -4.58 -15.81 19.13
N PRO A 334 -3.87 -16.16 18.04
CA PRO A 334 -3.05 -17.37 17.99
C PRO A 334 -1.86 -17.26 18.95
N ASP A 335 -1.34 -18.41 19.41
CA ASP A 335 -0.07 -18.44 20.12
C ASP A 335 1.06 -17.95 19.21
N CYS A 336 1.88 -17.03 19.68
CA CYS A 336 2.95 -16.43 18.90
C CYS A 336 4.09 -15.88 19.77
N ASP A 337 5.25 -15.66 19.14
CA ASP A 337 6.39 -14.97 19.73
C ASP A 337 6.31 -13.46 19.53
N LEU A 338 5.65 -13.02 18.45
CA LEU A 338 5.41 -11.62 18.11
C LEU A 338 3.99 -11.43 17.57
N LEU A 339 3.28 -10.47 18.14
CA LEU A 339 2.00 -10.00 17.64
C LEU A 339 2.20 -8.67 16.90
N TYR A 340 1.80 -8.60 15.62
CA TYR A 340 1.75 -7.37 14.86
C TYR A 340 0.29 -6.96 14.63
N LEU A 341 -0.06 -5.78 15.11
CA LEU A 341 -1.36 -5.13 14.89
C LEU A 341 -1.15 -3.93 13.93
N PRO A 342 -1.41 -4.10 12.64
CA PRO A 342 -1.23 -3.03 11.67
C PRO A 342 -2.30 -1.95 11.77
N GLY A 343 -2.18 -0.92 10.95
CA GLY A 343 -3.22 0.08 10.78
C GLY A 343 -4.46 -0.44 10.07
N GLY A 344 -5.44 0.43 9.98
CA GLY A 344 -6.73 0.19 9.35
C GLY A 344 -7.77 1.19 9.86
N TYR A 345 -9.03 0.78 9.85
CA TYR A 345 -10.17 1.59 10.30
C TYR A 345 -10.93 0.90 11.46
N PRO A 346 -10.30 0.68 12.63
CA PRO A 346 -10.98 0.00 13.74
C PRO A 346 -12.20 0.77 14.25
N GLU A 347 -12.26 2.09 14.07
CA GLU A 347 -13.41 2.92 14.42
C GLU A 347 -14.69 2.57 13.64
N LEU A 348 -14.56 2.10 12.39
CA LEU A 348 -15.69 1.66 11.58
C LEU A 348 -16.24 0.31 12.05
N PHE A 349 -15.43 -0.49 12.71
CA PHE A 349 -15.74 -1.83 13.18
C PHE A 349 -15.68 -1.94 14.72
N ALA A 350 -15.74 -0.79 15.40
CA ALA A 350 -15.55 -0.73 16.86
C ALA A 350 -16.54 -1.61 17.63
N SER A 351 -17.80 -1.68 17.18
CA SER A 351 -18.80 -2.55 17.79
C SER A 351 -18.47 -4.04 17.67
N ASP A 352 -17.99 -4.48 16.51
CA ASP A 352 -17.62 -5.88 16.26
C ASP A 352 -16.40 -6.26 17.10
N LEU A 353 -15.38 -5.40 17.12
CA LEU A 353 -14.19 -5.56 17.95
C LEU A 353 -14.54 -5.57 19.46
N ALA A 354 -15.46 -4.72 19.89
CA ALA A 354 -15.93 -4.69 21.29
C ALA A 354 -16.71 -5.96 21.68
N ASN A 355 -17.51 -6.51 20.77
CA ASN A 355 -18.27 -7.74 21.01
C ASN A 355 -17.36 -8.96 21.16
N ASN A 356 -16.17 -8.95 20.56
CA ASN A 356 -15.19 -10.04 20.68
C ASN A 356 -14.32 -9.87 21.94
N ALA A 357 -14.94 -10.02 23.10
CA ALA A 357 -14.26 -9.87 24.40
C ALA A 357 -13.11 -10.90 24.59
N SER A 358 -13.30 -12.14 24.13
CA SER A 358 -12.29 -13.19 24.24
C SER A 358 -11.00 -12.83 23.52
N MET A 359 -11.10 -12.25 22.32
CA MET A 359 -9.96 -11.75 21.56
C MET A 359 -9.24 -10.64 22.31
N ARG A 360 -9.98 -9.59 22.76
CA ARG A 360 -9.40 -8.45 23.50
C ARG A 360 -8.71 -8.90 24.78
N ASP A 361 -9.33 -9.80 25.55
CA ASP A 361 -8.77 -10.34 26.78
C ASP A 361 -7.50 -11.18 26.50
N SER A 362 -7.48 -11.94 25.39
CA SER A 362 -6.30 -12.72 25.00
C SER A 362 -5.10 -11.84 24.65
N ILE A 363 -5.33 -10.72 23.94
CA ILE A 363 -4.30 -9.74 23.58
C ILE A 363 -3.80 -9.02 24.84
N LYS A 364 -4.71 -8.56 25.70
CA LYS A 364 -4.35 -7.95 26.98
C LYS A 364 -3.52 -8.88 27.84
N ALA A 365 -3.95 -10.12 28.02
CA ALA A 365 -3.22 -11.12 28.78
C ALA A 365 -1.84 -11.42 28.15
N PHE A 366 -1.72 -11.39 26.83
CA PHE A 366 -0.43 -11.52 26.16
C PHE A 366 0.52 -10.36 26.48
N ALA A 367 0.05 -9.11 26.43
CA ALA A 367 0.81 -7.93 26.83
C ALA A 367 1.23 -7.99 28.31
N GLU A 368 0.30 -8.37 29.21
CA GLU A 368 0.54 -8.41 30.65
C GLU A 368 1.58 -9.45 31.08
N ARG A 369 1.67 -10.59 30.39
CA ARG A 369 2.73 -11.59 30.62
C ARG A 369 4.05 -11.28 29.91
N GLY A 370 4.20 -10.07 29.33
CA GLY A 370 5.43 -9.64 28.65
C GLY A 370 5.56 -10.11 27.21
N GLY A 371 4.46 -10.51 26.57
CA GLY A 371 4.44 -10.83 25.13
C GLY A 371 4.83 -9.63 24.29
N ARG A 372 5.47 -9.89 23.15
CA ARG A 372 5.92 -8.83 22.24
C ARG A 372 4.79 -8.40 21.32
N ILE A 373 4.44 -7.13 21.36
CA ILE A 373 3.42 -6.53 20.50
C ILE A 373 4.01 -5.31 19.81
N PHE A 374 3.85 -5.27 18.49
CA PHE A 374 4.09 -4.09 17.70
C PHE A 374 2.76 -3.62 17.09
N ALA A 375 2.37 -2.36 17.33
CA ALA A 375 1.08 -1.84 16.89
C ALA A 375 1.20 -0.46 16.25
N GLU A 376 0.57 -0.30 15.08
CA GLU A 376 0.59 0.92 14.28
C GLU A 376 -0.82 1.47 14.08
N CYS A 377 -1.00 2.79 14.21
CA CYS A 377 -2.21 3.53 13.85
C CYS A 377 -3.50 2.86 14.38
N GLY A 378 -4.30 2.21 13.56
CA GLY A 378 -5.50 1.48 13.98
C GLY A 378 -5.21 0.38 15.00
N GLY A 379 -4.09 -0.34 14.87
CA GLY A 379 -3.64 -1.32 15.84
C GLY A 379 -3.31 -0.71 17.20
N PHE A 380 -2.73 0.49 17.21
CA PHE A 380 -2.53 1.25 18.46
C PHE A 380 -3.85 1.66 19.09
N MET A 381 -4.82 2.17 18.28
CA MET A 381 -6.17 2.50 18.79
C MET A 381 -6.84 1.28 19.43
N TYR A 382 -6.68 0.10 18.86
CA TYR A 382 -7.23 -1.14 19.41
C TYR A 382 -6.60 -1.55 20.73
N LEU A 383 -5.34 -1.17 21.00
CA LEU A 383 -4.68 -1.38 22.29
C LEU A 383 -5.10 -0.37 23.37
N CYS A 384 -5.78 0.72 23.03
CA CYS A 384 -6.33 1.68 23.98
C CYS A 384 -7.48 1.07 24.84
N ASN A 385 -7.95 1.80 25.85
CA ASN A 385 -9.12 1.42 26.61
C ASN A 385 -10.39 1.37 25.77
N ASP A 386 -10.55 2.36 24.90
CA ASP A 386 -11.74 2.53 24.09
C ASP A 386 -11.48 3.37 22.84
N ILE A 387 -12.42 3.30 21.88
CA ILE A 387 -12.56 4.22 20.75
C ILE A 387 -13.92 4.88 20.90
N ASP A 388 -13.95 6.20 21.18
CA ASP A 388 -15.16 7.00 21.42
C ASP A 388 -16.13 6.32 22.46
N GLY A 389 -15.58 5.76 23.53
CA GLY A 389 -16.31 5.08 24.60
C GLY A 389 -16.67 3.62 24.31
N ILE A 390 -16.34 3.07 23.14
CA ILE A 390 -16.54 1.67 22.79
C ILE A 390 -15.31 0.87 23.27
N PRO A 391 -15.45 -0.17 24.14
CA PRO A 391 -14.33 -0.84 24.77
C PRO A 391 -13.39 -1.55 23.79
N MET A 392 -12.05 -1.37 23.97
CA MET A 392 -10.99 -2.04 23.23
C MET A 392 -10.14 -2.91 24.16
N CYS A 393 -8.90 -3.26 23.80
CA CYS A 393 -8.07 -4.18 24.57
C CYS A 393 -7.66 -3.65 25.96
N GLY A 394 -7.53 -2.33 26.14
CA GLY A 394 -7.17 -1.72 27.42
C GLY A 394 -5.75 -2.07 27.90
N VAL A 395 -4.79 -2.18 26.99
CA VAL A 395 -3.35 -2.31 27.28
C VAL A 395 -2.80 -0.94 27.66
N PHE A 396 -3.19 0.11 26.93
CA PHE A 396 -2.91 1.50 27.27
C PHE A 396 -4.16 2.16 27.85
N PRO A 397 -4.04 2.94 28.94
CA PRO A 397 -5.16 3.63 29.59
C PRO A 397 -5.56 4.92 28.85
N PHE A 398 -5.59 4.88 27.55
CA PHE A 398 -5.92 6.00 26.66
C PHE A 398 -7.30 5.78 26.04
N SER A 399 -7.99 6.87 25.71
CA SER A 399 -9.18 6.83 24.86
C SER A 399 -8.81 7.35 23.47
N ALA A 400 -8.97 6.51 22.46
CA ALA A 400 -8.88 6.97 21.07
C ALA A 400 -10.19 7.66 20.66
N THR A 401 -10.11 8.77 19.90
CA THR A 401 -11.30 9.52 19.51
C THR A 401 -11.22 10.01 18.08
N MET A 402 -12.40 9.99 17.40
CA MET A 402 -12.66 10.63 16.12
C MET A 402 -13.32 12.00 16.27
N MET A 403 -13.63 12.42 17.50
CA MET A 403 -14.18 13.76 17.76
C MET A 403 -13.12 14.82 17.44
N ASP A 404 -13.55 15.90 16.82
CA ASP A 404 -12.65 16.96 16.32
C ASP A 404 -11.59 16.45 15.34
N ALA A 405 -11.96 15.45 14.54
CA ALA A 405 -11.10 14.76 13.57
C ALA A 405 -10.28 15.76 12.73
N LYS A 406 -8.98 15.78 12.96
CA LYS A 406 -8.02 16.59 12.22
C LYS A 406 -7.09 15.65 11.44
N LEU A 407 -6.90 15.96 10.17
CA LEU A 407 -5.98 15.19 9.35
C LEU A 407 -4.54 15.34 9.84
N HIS A 408 -3.95 14.23 10.28
CA HIS A 408 -2.53 14.08 10.52
C HIS A 408 -1.93 13.34 9.34
N LEU A 409 -1.08 14.03 8.59
CA LEU A 409 -0.49 13.50 7.35
C LEU A 409 0.97 13.91 7.25
N GLY A 410 1.82 12.98 6.87
CA GLY A 410 3.18 13.27 6.45
C GLY A 410 4.16 12.16 6.77
N TYR A 411 5.33 12.27 6.14
CA TYR A 411 6.43 11.35 6.41
C TYR A 411 7.05 11.58 7.80
N ARG A 412 7.57 10.49 8.36
CA ARG A 412 8.21 10.43 9.67
C ARG A 412 9.57 9.74 9.55
N GLN A 413 10.52 10.21 10.34
CA GLN A 413 11.82 9.57 10.56
C GLN A 413 12.25 9.74 12.00
N LEU A 414 13.08 8.85 12.50
CA LEU A 414 13.63 8.96 13.85
C LEU A 414 14.75 10.01 13.91
N ALA A 415 14.85 10.74 15.03
CA ALA A 415 15.94 11.66 15.29
C ALA A 415 17.19 10.87 15.71
N LYS A 416 18.34 11.12 15.05
CA LYS A 416 19.60 10.38 15.32
C LYS A 416 20.13 10.54 16.73
N ASP A 417 19.96 11.71 17.32
CA ASP A 417 20.58 12.05 18.61
C ASP A 417 19.92 11.36 19.81
N ASN A 418 18.70 10.86 19.64
CA ASN A 418 17.93 10.22 20.71
C ASN A 418 17.92 8.68 20.62
N CYS A 419 18.39 8.14 19.51
CA CYS A 419 18.49 6.70 19.33
C CYS A 419 19.91 6.25 19.69
N GLN A 420 20.06 5.45 20.75
CA GLN A 420 21.36 4.84 21.06
C GLN A 420 21.63 3.68 20.08
N LEU A 421 21.86 4.05 18.85
CA LEU A 421 22.18 3.11 17.80
C LEU A 421 23.66 2.71 17.87
N SER A 422 23.91 1.50 18.33
CA SER A 422 25.16 0.78 18.04
C SER A 422 25.31 0.41 16.56
N ILE A 423 24.40 0.91 15.69
CA ILE A 423 24.33 0.56 14.29
C ILE A 423 25.18 1.55 13.49
N ILE A 424 26.39 1.15 13.26
CA ILE A 424 27.45 2.00 12.67
C ILE A 424 27.20 2.35 11.19
N ASN A 425 26.23 1.75 10.46
CA ASN A 425 26.02 2.00 9.03
C ASN A 425 24.56 1.82 8.52
N SER A 426 23.55 1.68 9.35
CA SER A 426 22.17 1.48 8.85
C SER A 426 21.41 2.79 8.74
N GLN A 427 20.59 2.88 7.70
CA GLN A 427 19.58 3.93 7.59
C GLN A 427 18.56 3.74 8.70
N LEU A 428 18.16 4.85 9.36
CA LEU A 428 17.09 4.81 10.33
C LEU A 428 15.77 4.47 9.63
N PRO A 429 14.89 3.66 10.24
CA PRO A 429 13.58 3.40 9.70
C PRO A 429 12.82 4.69 9.47
N LYS A 430 12.11 4.75 8.35
CA LYS A 430 11.22 5.84 7.99
C LYS A 430 9.81 5.30 7.85
N GLY A 431 8.86 6.19 7.97
CA GLY A 431 7.45 5.83 7.88
C GLY A 431 6.61 7.04 7.52
N HIS A 432 5.31 6.91 7.72
CA HIS A 432 4.37 7.99 7.50
C HIS A 432 3.23 7.93 8.51
N GLU A 433 2.52 9.01 8.64
CA GLU A 433 1.23 9.10 9.31
C GLU A 433 0.15 9.46 8.32
N PHE A 434 -1.02 8.85 8.48
CA PHE A 434 -2.25 9.23 7.81
C PHE A 434 -3.43 8.78 8.66
N HIS A 435 -3.92 9.66 9.52
CA HIS A 435 -5.08 9.39 10.38
C HIS A 435 -5.85 10.67 10.73
N TYR A 436 -7.08 10.50 11.16
CA TYR A 436 -7.95 11.57 11.63
C TYR A 436 -8.18 11.51 13.15
N SER A 437 -7.92 10.35 13.75
CA SER A 437 -8.09 10.12 15.17
C SER A 437 -7.00 10.80 16.01
N SER A 438 -7.26 10.95 17.28
CA SER A 438 -6.29 11.33 18.30
C SER A 438 -6.45 10.45 19.53
N VAL A 439 -5.47 10.47 20.43
CA VAL A 439 -5.58 9.81 21.74
C VAL A 439 -5.66 10.86 22.84
N ILE A 440 -6.55 10.60 23.80
CA ILE A 440 -6.69 11.34 25.05
C ILE A 440 -5.93 10.54 26.11
N GLU A 441 -4.82 11.11 26.55
CA GLU A 441 -3.98 10.55 27.61
C GLU A 441 -4.49 10.95 28.99
N PRO A 442 -4.27 10.15 30.05
CA PRO A 442 -4.50 10.60 31.42
C PRO A 442 -3.51 11.72 31.79
N ASP A 443 -3.86 12.57 32.75
CA ASP A 443 -3.02 13.69 33.21
C ASP A 443 -1.61 13.26 33.63
N THR A 444 -1.48 12.02 34.11
CA THR A 444 -0.21 11.39 34.46
C THR A 444 -0.19 9.98 33.92
N LEU A 445 0.86 9.66 33.14
CA LEU A 445 1.03 8.30 32.65
C LEU A 445 1.26 7.33 33.81
N PRO A 446 0.56 6.18 33.83
CA PRO A 446 0.80 5.14 34.81
C PRO A 446 2.24 4.63 34.79
N GLU A 447 2.67 4.11 35.98
CA GLU A 447 3.96 3.45 36.09
C GLU A 447 4.14 2.34 35.02
N GLY A 448 5.31 2.27 34.43
CA GLY A 448 5.62 1.29 33.37
C GLY A 448 5.24 1.72 31.96
N ILE A 449 4.49 2.81 31.76
CA ILE A 449 4.22 3.39 30.43
C ILE A 449 5.18 4.55 30.18
N ARG A 450 5.87 4.49 29.05
CA ARG A 450 6.77 5.56 28.60
C ARG A 450 6.26 6.14 27.28
N LYS A 451 6.40 7.44 27.15
CA LYS A 451 6.09 8.20 25.94
C LYS A 451 7.37 8.80 25.39
N GLU A 452 7.64 8.54 24.14
CA GLU A 452 8.83 9.03 23.45
C GLU A 452 8.42 9.89 22.24
N GLN A 453 8.98 11.10 22.18
CA GLN A 453 8.71 12.10 21.13
C GLN A 453 10.02 12.48 20.44
N PHE A 454 10.54 11.58 19.61
CA PHE A 454 11.79 11.79 18.88
C PHE A 454 11.64 11.62 17.37
N GLN A 455 10.44 11.86 16.86
CA GLN A 455 10.18 11.80 15.43
C GLN A 455 10.34 13.16 14.76
N LEU A 456 10.80 13.12 13.51
CA LEU A 456 10.97 14.29 12.66
C LEU A 456 10.11 14.16 11.40
N SER A 457 9.63 15.29 10.89
CA SER A 457 9.01 15.37 9.56
C SER A 457 10.04 15.14 8.44
N ALA A 458 9.57 15.01 7.19
CA ALA A 458 10.45 14.94 6.02
C ALA A 458 11.41 16.15 5.88
N LYS A 459 11.08 17.26 6.51
CA LYS A 459 11.91 18.49 6.52
C LYS A 459 12.85 18.58 7.73
N GLY A 460 12.93 17.51 8.54
CA GLY A 460 13.77 17.48 9.74
C GLY A 460 13.25 18.30 10.92
N GLN A 461 11.99 18.70 10.90
CA GLN A 461 11.35 19.41 12.01
C GLN A 461 10.75 18.41 13.00
N ALA A 462 10.91 18.65 14.30
CA ALA A 462 10.27 17.84 15.34
C ALA A 462 8.74 17.82 15.17
N VAL A 463 8.15 16.67 15.42
CA VAL A 463 6.70 16.45 15.38
C VAL A 463 6.23 15.87 16.71
N ASP A 464 4.97 16.17 17.07
CA ASP A 464 4.39 15.72 18.34
C ASP A 464 3.98 14.24 18.35
N THR A 465 4.22 13.52 17.24
CA THR A 465 3.89 12.11 17.13
C THR A 465 4.70 11.29 18.12
N ALA A 466 4.01 10.62 19.03
CA ALA A 466 4.63 9.83 20.07
C ALA A 466 4.67 8.34 19.73
N LEU A 467 5.64 7.66 20.31
CA LEU A 467 5.67 6.22 20.49
C LEU A 467 5.47 5.90 21.97
N TYR A 468 4.72 4.87 22.24
CA TYR A 468 4.40 4.42 23.59
C TYR A 468 4.95 3.04 23.83
N HIS A 469 5.57 2.87 24.99
CA HIS A 469 6.09 1.59 25.47
C HIS A 469 5.37 1.15 26.73
N TYR A 470 5.01 -0.12 26.78
CA TYR A 470 4.53 -0.79 27.97
C TYR A 470 5.06 -2.22 27.98
N LYS A 471 5.94 -2.57 28.93
CA LYS A 471 6.64 -3.87 28.91
C LYS A 471 7.30 -4.10 27.53
N ASN A 472 6.92 -5.16 26.82
CA ASN A 472 7.38 -5.47 25.45
C ASN A 472 6.38 -5.03 24.36
N VAL A 473 5.50 -4.08 24.67
CA VAL A 473 4.57 -3.48 23.71
C VAL A 473 5.15 -2.16 23.21
N LEU A 474 5.23 -2.01 21.89
CA LEU A 474 5.55 -0.77 21.21
C LEU A 474 4.38 -0.37 20.33
N ALA A 475 3.86 0.84 20.49
CA ALA A 475 2.70 1.31 19.76
C ALA A 475 2.77 2.82 19.43
N GLY A 476 2.12 3.22 18.35
CA GLY A 476 2.01 4.63 17.95
C GLY A 476 1.26 4.78 16.63
N TYR A 477 1.11 6.02 16.17
CA TYR A 477 0.38 6.29 14.93
C TYR A 477 1.19 6.10 13.66
N THR A 478 2.52 6.09 13.74
CA THR A 478 3.39 5.99 12.58
C THR A 478 3.38 4.58 11.98
N HIS A 479 3.16 4.51 10.66
CA HIS A 479 3.34 3.30 9.87
C HIS A 479 4.80 3.25 9.40
N TRP A 480 5.55 2.26 9.87
CA TRP A 480 6.98 2.12 9.58
C TRP A 480 7.25 1.23 8.38
N TYR A 481 8.24 1.59 7.57
CA TYR A 481 8.74 0.77 6.48
C TYR A 481 10.08 0.14 6.90
N TRP A 482 10.07 -1.16 7.16
CA TRP A 482 11.27 -1.90 7.62
C TRP A 482 11.79 -2.92 6.61
N ALA A 483 11.19 -3.03 5.42
CA ALA A 483 11.60 -4.00 4.41
C ALA A 483 13.04 -3.81 3.92
N GLU A 484 13.61 -2.61 4.08
CA GLU A 484 15.01 -2.32 3.77
C GLU A 484 15.91 -2.43 4.99
N THR A 485 15.48 -1.87 6.13
CA THR A 485 16.32 -1.76 7.33
C THR A 485 16.28 -3.01 8.20
N GLY A 486 15.25 -3.85 8.04
CA GLY A 486 15.00 -5.01 8.89
C GLY A 486 14.06 -4.69 10.05
N PHE A 487 13.23 -5.66 10.43
CA PHE A 487 12.29 -5.50 11.56
C PHE A 487 12.99 -5.66 12.90
N ALA A 488 14.01 -6.52 12.99
CA ALA A 488 14.80 -6.68 14.21
C ALA A 488 15.51 -5.39 14.59
N GLU A 489 16.06 -4.69 13.61
CA GLU A 489 16.70 -3.39 13.77
C GLU A 489 15.70 -2.33 14.24
N LEU A 490 14.46 -2.35 13.72
CA LEU A 490 13.39 -1.47 14.22
C LEU A 490 13.10 -1.75 15.70
N LEU A 491 12.97 -3.01 16.09
CA LEU A 491 12.73 -3.36 17.50
C LEU A 491 13.93 -3.02 18.41
N ASP A 492 15.15 -3.15 17.92
CA ASP A 492 16.36 -2.81 18.69
C ASP A 492 16.47 -1.29 18.97
N LEU A 493 15.91 -0.45 18.11
CA LEU A 493 15.84 1.00 18.34
C LEU A 493 15.01 1.38 19.58
N PHE A 494 14.11 0.52 19.97
CA PHE A 494 13.17 0.75 21.06
C PHE A 494 13.51 -0.04 22.34
N LYS A 495 14.65 -0.73 22.38
CA LYS A 495 15.15 -1.30 23.63
C LYS A 495 15.55 -0.16 24.57
N CYS A 496 14.90 -0.13 25.71
CA CYS A 496 15.32 0.80 26.74
C CYS A 496 16.70 0.45 27.27
N LYS A 497 17.48 1.48 27.58
CA LYS A 497 18.44 1.33 28.66
C LYS A 497 17.65 1.02 29.92
N ASP A 498 17.72 -0.21 30.39
CA ASP A 498 17.56 -0.42 31.80
C ASP A 498 18.59 0.51 32.45
N THR A 499 18.11 1.55 33.08
CA THR A 499 18.94 2.37 33.95
C THR A 499 19.60 1.40 34.91
N GLU A 500 20.92 1.20 34.75
CA GLU A 500 21.73 0.64 35.81
C GLU A 500 21.40 1.45 37.06
N ALA A 501 20.67 0.81 37.97
CA ALA A 501 20.40 1.30 39.31
C ALA A 501 21.54 0.84 40.25
#